data_18b3686d957e36775e14ce1fc80be384
#
_entry.id   18b3686d957e36775e14ce1fc80be384
#
_cell.length_a   1.000
_cell.length_b   1.000
_cell.length_c   1.000
_cell.angle_alpha   90.00
_cell.angle_beta   90.00
_cell.angle_gamma   90.00
#
_symmetry.space_group_name_H-M   'P 1'
#
loop_
_entity.id
_entity.type
_entity.pdbx_description
1 polymer ?
#
loop_
_entity_poly.entity_id
_entity_poly.type
_entity_poly.pdbx_seq_one_letter_code
_entity_poly.pdbx_strand_id
1 'polypeptide(L)'
;MVKIGNISLPNFPLLLAPMEDVSDPPFRRLCKMNGADLMYTEFISSEGLIRDAIKSRKKLDIFDEERPIGIQIFGGDEEAMAMSAKIVETVEPDLVDINFGCPVKKVVCKGAGAGVLKDVDLMVRLTKSVVESTHLPVTVKTRLGWDHDSINIDEVAERLQETGIKALAIHGRTRAQMYKGHSDWSHIARVKANPNIEIPIFGNGDIDSPQKAIEFKEKYGVDGIMIGRAAIGHPWIFNKIKHYRETGEFLPEPTIQERVEAARNHLLWAMEWKGERTGILETRMHYTNYFKGCLLYTSPSP
;
A
#
# COMPACT_ATOMS: atom_id res chain seq x y z
N MET A 1 10.90 12.01 -13.57
CA MET A 1 10.27 10.67 -13.51
C MET A 1 10.89 9.87 -12.38
N VAL A 2 10.07 9.21 -11.58
CA VAL A 2 10.51 8.29 -10.52
C VAL A 2 10.65 6.90 -11.14
N LYS A 3 11.75 6.20 -10.86
CA LYS A 3 12.00 4.85 -11.40
C LYS A 3 12.04 3.81 -10.28
N ILE A 4 11.36 2.70 -10.47
CA ILE A 4 11.43 1.51 -9.62
C ILE A 4 11.91 0.36 -10.51
N GLY A 5 13.23 0.12 -10.54
CA GLY A 5 13.81 -0.77 -11.51
C GLY A 5 13.53 -0.31 -12.95
N ASN A 6 12.84 -1.14 -13.73
CA ASN A 6 12.41 -0.85 -15.11
C ASN A 6 11.07 -0.10 -15.20
N ILE A 7 10.36 0.09 -14.09
CA ILE A 7 9.08 0.80 -14.05
C ILE A 7 9.32 2.30 -13.99
N SER A 8 8.71 3.06 -14.90
CA SER A 8 8.76 4.51 -14.92
C SER A 8 7.43 5.11 -14.47
N LEU A 9 7.47 5.91 -13.41
CA LEU A 9 6.32 6.60 -12.84
C LEU A 9 6.43 8.12 -13.08
N PRO A 10 5.32 8.89 -12.96
CA PRO A 10 5.37 10.36 -13.00
C PRO A 10 6.34 10.97 -11.99
N ASN A 11 6.66 12.26 -12.12
CA ASN A 11 7.51 12.98 -11.15
C ASN A 11 6.93 13.05 -9.73
N PHE A 12 5.63 12.87 -9.59
CA PHE A 12 4.94 12.83 -8.30
C PHE A 12 3.93 11.68 -8.34
N PRO A 13 4.38 10.43 -8.19
CA PRO A 13 3.48 9.30 -8.23
C PRO A 13 2.63 9.20 -6.96
N LEU A 14 1.37 8.85 -7.17
CA LEU A 14 0.40 8.56 -6.13
C LEU A 14 0.15 7.06 -6.09
N LEU A 15 0.49 6.43 -4.98
CA LEU A 15 0.42 4.99 -4.82
C LEU A 15 -0.77 4.61 -3.95
N LEU A 16 -1.52 3.55 -4.33
CA LEU A 16 -2.49 2.95 -3.44
C LEU A 16 -1.78 2.01 -2.47
N ALA A 17 -1.98 2.20 -1.17
CA ALA A 17 -1.41 1.32 -0.15
C ALA A 17 -2.05 -0.08 -0.17
N PRO A 18 -1.27 -1.16 0.07
CA PRO A 18 -1.80 -2.49 0.35
C PRO A 18 -2.60 -2.49 1.65
N MET A 19 -3.86 -2.93 1.58
CA MET A 19 -4.77 -2.97 2.73
C MET A 19 -5.57 -4.28 2.71
N GLU A 20 -5.47 -5.06 3.78
CA GLU A 20 -6.23 -6.32 3.94
C GLU A 20 -7.71 -6.06 3.88
N ASP A 21 -8.44 -6.93 3.20
CA ASP A 21 -9.89 -6.87 2.95
C ASP A 21 -10.37 -5.59 2.23
N VAL A 22 -9.46 -4.81 1.64
CA VAL A 22 -9.76 -3.52 0.99
C VAL A 22 -9.18 -3.41 -0.40
N SER A 23 -7.87 -3.66 -0.58
CA SER A 23 -7.18 -3.46 -1.87
C SER A 23 -7.30 -4.69 -2.78
N ASP A 24 -8.52 -5.19 -2.91
CA ASP A 24 -8.91 -6.24 -3.85
C ASP A 24 -9.00 -5.70 -5.29
N PRO A 25 -9.06 -6.56 -6.31
CA PRO A 25 -9.14 -6.13 -7.71
C PRO A 25 -10.26 -5.12 -8.01
N PRO A 26 -11.51 -5.29 -7.54
CA PRO A 26 -12.58 -4.32 -7.75
C PRO A 26 -12.25 -2.91 -7.24
N PHE A 27 -11.66 -2.82 -6.04
CA PHE A 27 -11.29 -1.53 -5.47
C PHE A 27 -10.04 -0.93 -6.14
N ARG A 28 -9.04 -1.74 -6.46
CA ARG A 28 -7.86 -1.29 -7.20
C ARG A 28 -8.24 -0.72 -8.57
N ARG A 29 -9.17 -1.39 -9.29
CA ARG A 29 -9.71 -0.90 -10.57
C ARG A 29 -10.31 0.50 -10.43
N LEU A 30 -11.13 0.76 -9.41
CA LEU A 30 -11.66 2.09 -9.13
C LEU A 30 -10.55 3.12 -8.86
N CYS A 31 -9.56 2.77 -8.06
CA CYS A 31 -8.43 3.66 -7.78
C CYS A 31 -7.61 3.95 -9.04
N LYS A 32 -7.40 2.94 -9.90
CA LYS A 32 -6.73 3.13 -11.19
C LYS A 32 -7.47 4.09 -12.11
N MET A 33 -8.76 3.89 -12.27
CA MET A 33 -9.64 4.78 -13.07
C MET A 33 -9.62 6.22 -12.56
N ASN A 34 -9.34 6.40 -11.28
CA ASN A 34 -9.23 7.71 -10.63
C ASN A 34 -7.78 8.21 -10.47
N GLY A 35 -6.82 7.62 -11.17
CA GLY A 35 -5.49 8.17 -11.32
C GLY A 35 -4.44 7.66 -10.33
N ALA A 36 -4.64 6.54 -9.64
CA ALA A 36 -3.55 5.86 -8.93
C ALA A 36 -2.46 5.42 -9.94
N ASP A 37 -1.20 5.77 -9.66
CA ASP A 37 -0.09 5.53 -10.59
C ASP A 37 0.52 4.14 -10.39
N LEU A 38 0.57 3.64 -9.16
CA LEU A 38 1.02 2.30 -8.79
C LEU A 38 0.14 1.76 -7.68
N MET A 39 -0.20 0.49 -7.75
CA MET A 39 -1.02 -0.17 -6.75
C MET A 39 -0.36 -1.45 -6.27
N TYR A 40 -0.87 -1.96 -5.14
CA TYR A 40 -0.43 -3.22 -4.55
C TYR A 40 -1.63 -4.08 -4.22
N THR A 41 -1.46 -5.40 -4.31
CA THR A 41 -2.46 -6.35 -3.82
C THR A 41 -2.60 -6.26 -2.30
N GLU A 42 -3.62 -6.89 -1.75
CA GLU A 42 -3.61 -7.26 -0.33
C GLU A 42 -2.38 -8.12 -0.05
N PHE A 43 -1.84 -8.04 1.18
CA PHE A 43 -0.64 -8.82 1.51
C PHE A 43 -0.93 -10.32 1.64
N ILE A 44 -0.04 -11.14 1.08
CA ILE A 44 -0.18 -12.60 0.99
C ILE A 44 0.83 -13.26 1.93
N SER A 45 0.33 -14.19 2.76
CA SER A 45 1.22 -14.99 3.62
C SER A 45 2.10 -15.92 2.78
N SER A 46 3.41 -15.87 2.94
CA SER A 46 4.36 -16.79 2.32
C SER A 46 4.02 -18.24 2.66
N GLU A 47 3.79 -18.55 3.94
CA GLU A 47 3.37 -19.85 4.41
C GLU A 47 2.05 -20.34 3.78
N GLY A 48 1.10 -19.43 3.56
CA GLY A 48 -0.16 -19.74 2.91
C GLY A 48 0.03 -19.99 1.41
N LEU A 49 0.92 -19.24 0.78
CA LEU A 49 1.16 -19.33 -0.66
C LEU A 49 1.89 -20.63 -1.05
N ILE A 50 2.95 -20.98 -0.33
CA ILE A 50 3.70 -22.23 -0.59
C ILE A 50 2.88 -23.49 -0.30
N ARG A 51 1.89 -23.42 0.59
CA ARG A 51 0.95 -24.52 0.88
C ARG A 51 -0.28 -24.52 -0.02
N ASP A 52 -0.29 -23.72 -1.05
CA ASP A 52 -1.37 -23.61 -2.02
C ASP A 52 -2.77 -23.28 -1.40
N ALA A 53 -2.76 -22.49 -0.33
CA ALA A 53 -4.00 -22.09 0.32
C ALA A 53 -4.87 -21.24 -0.61
N ILE A 54 -6.13 -21.66 -0.82
CA ILE A 54 -7.09 -21.05 -1.76
C ILE A 54 -7.16 -19.53 -1.60
N LYS A 55 -7.23 -19.04 -0.35
CA LYS A 55 -7.28 -17.59 -0.08
C LYS A 55 -6.00 -16.86 -0.51
N SER A 56 -4.84 -17.49 -0.33
CA SER A 56 -3.57 -16.90 -0.75
C SER A 56 -3.44 -16.86 -2.26
N ARG A 57 -3.86 -17.93 -2.94
CA ARG A 57 -3.88 -18.00 -4.41
C ARG A 57 -4.80 -16.95 -5.01
N LYS A 58 -5.99 -16.77 -4.45
CA LYS A 58 -6.95 -15.78 -4.96
C LYS A 58 -6.43 -14.33 -4.89
N LYS A 59 -5.57 -14.01 -3.92
CA LYS A 59 -4.94 -12.69 -3.81
C LYS A 59 -3.86 -12.43 -4.86
N LEU A 60 -3.45 -13.44 -5.64
CA LEU A 60 -2.57 -13.28 -6.79
C LEU A 60 -3.29 -12.71 -8.02
N ASP A 61 -4.62 -12.67 -8.02
CA ASP A 61 -5.39 -12.16 -9.16
C ASP A 61 -5.07 -10.69 -9.40
N ILE A 62 -4.52 -10.41 -10.57
CA ILE A 62 -4.21 -9.08 -11.10
C ILE A 62 -4.72 -8.98 -12.52
N PHE A 63 -5.02 -7.76 -12.97
CA PHE A 63 -5.58 -7.51 -14.30
C PHE A 63 -4.76 -6.44 -15.03
N ASP A 64 -4.71 -6.50 -16.37
CA ASP A 64 -3.89 -5.59 -17.16
C ASP A 64 -4.25 -4.11 -16.98
N GLU A 65 -5.52 -3.81 -16.77
CA GLU A 65 -5.97 -2.44 -16.51
C GLU A 65 -5.46 -1.85 -15.18
N GLU A 66 -4.93 -2.67 -14.28
CA GLU A 66 -4.39 -2.23 -12.98
C GLU A 66 -2.90 -1.84 -13.06
N ARG A 67 -2.21 -2.18 -14.16
CA ARG A 67 -0.76 -1.99 -14.30
C ARG A 67 -0.35 -0.52 -14.29
N PRO A 68 0.80 -0.18 -13.69
CA PRO A 68 1.70 -1.09 -12.98
C PRO A 68 1.14 -1.51 -11.61
N ILE A 69 1.34 -2.79 -11.27
CA ILE A 69 0.86 -3.40 -10.03
C ILE A 69 1.92 -4.27 -9.36
N GLY A 70 2.03 -4.14 -8.03
CA GLY A 70 2.88 -4.99 -7.20
C GLY A 70 2.08 -6.04 -6.44
N ILE A 71 2.62 -7.24 -6.31
CA ILE A 71 2.10 -8.25 -5.40
C ILE A 71 2.87 -8.18 -4.09
N GLN A 72 2.14 -7.97 -2.98
CA GLN A 72 2.75 -7.86 -1.66
C GLN A 72 2.71 -9.17 -0.91
N ILE A 73 3.89 -9.64 -0.45
CA ILE A 73 4.06 -10.84 0.37
C ILE A 73 4.55 -10.50 1.77
N PHE A 74 4.28 -11.37 2.74
CA PHE A 74 4.83 -11.29 4.10
C PHE A 74 5.12 -12.67 4.68
N GLY A 75 6.15 -12.74 5.49
CA GLY A 75 6.57 -13.96 6.20
C GLY A 75 7.66 -13.67 7.20
N GLY A 76 8.06 -14.68 7.95
CA GLY A 76 9.18 -14.65 8.90
C GLY A 76 10.21 -15.76 8.63
N ASP A 77 10.06 -16.48 7.53
CA ASP A 77 10.93 -17.57 7.12
C ASP A 77 11.55 -17.27 5.74
N GLU A 78 12.87 -17.36 5.64
CA GLU A 78 13.63 -16.97 4.45
C GLU A 78 13.29 -17.86 3.24
N GLU A 79 13.20 -19.18 3.44
CA GLU A 79 12.89 -20.12 2.36
C GLU A 79 11.46 -19.94 1.85
N ALA A 80 10.49 -19.77 2.76
CA ALA A 80 9.10 -19.52 2.39
C ALA A 80 8.93 -18.19 1.63
N MET A 81 9.68 -17.15 2.01
CA MET A 81 9.67 -15.86 1.30
C MET A 81 10.28 -15.99 -0.10
N ALA A 82 11.41 -16.68 -0.23
CA ALA A 82 12.06 -16.95 -1.50
C ALA A 82 11.16 -17.76 -2.46
N MET A 83 10.55 -18.84 -1.96
CA MET A 83 9.60 -19.65 -2.74
C MET A 83 8.37 -18.85 -3.15
N SER A 84 7.86 -18.01 -2.25
CA SER A 84 6.71 -17.14 -2.55
C SER A 84 7.02 -16.14 -3.66
N ALA A 85 8.21 -15.56 -3.69
CA ALA A 85 8.64 -14.68 -4.77
C ALA A 85 8.62 -15.37 -6.13
N LYS A 86 9.08 -16.63 -6.21
CA LYS A 86 9.02 -17.45 -7.44
C LYS A 86 7.57 -17.73 -7.87
N ILE A 87 6.68 -18.01 -6.91
CA ILE A 87 5.26 -18.22 -7.21
C ILE A 87 4.62 -16.93 -7.73
N VAL A 88 4.92 -15.79 -7.08
CA VAL A 88 4.45 -14.47 -7.52
C VAL A 88 4.90 -14.17 -8.94
N GLU A 89 6.13 -14.48 -9.30
CA GLU A 89 6.66 -14.26 -10.65
C GLU A 89 5.87 -15.00 -11.73
N THR A 90 5.24 -16.15 -11.42
CA THR A 90 4.44 -16.92 -12.39
C THR A 90 3.17 -16.22 -12.85
N VAL A 91 2.70 -15.19 -12.15
CA VAL A 91 1.53 -14.39 -12.55
C VAL A 91 1.93 -13.02 -13.14
N GLU A 92 3.24 -12.83 -13.37
CA GLU A 92 3.83 -11.71 -14.10
C GLU A 92 3.38 -10.32 -13.62
N PRO A 93 3.44 -9.99 -12.29
CA PRO A 93 3.22 -8.63 -11.84
C PRO A 93 4.37 -7.72 -12.29
N ASP A 94 4.21 -6.40 -12.11
CA ASP A 94 5.28 -5.46 -12.45
C ASP A 94 6.39 -5.43 -11.38
N LEU A 95 6.06 -5.77 -10.13
CA LEU A 95 7.03 -5.87 -9.02
C LEU A 95 6.55 -6.79 -7.89
N VAL A 96 7.47 -7.20 -7.03
CA VAL A 96 7.19 -7.85 -5.74
C VAL A 96 7.40 -6.84 -4.62
N ASP A 97 6.48 -6.77 -3.66
CA ASP A 97 6.62 -5.92 -2.48
C ASP A 97 6.64 -6.75 -1.20
N ILE A 98 7.47 -6.35 -0.24
CA ILE A 98 7.60 -7.04 1.05
C ILE A 98 6.93 -6.21 2.15
N ASN A 99 6.03 -6.82 2.93
CA ASN A 99 5.36 -6.18 4.05
C ASN A 99 6.12 -6.38 5.36
N PHE A 100 6.74 -5.33 5.86
CA PHE A 100 7.26 -5.23 7.22
C PHE A 100 6.50 -4.20 8.07
N GLY A 101 5.27 -3.86 7.67
CA GLY A 101 4.49 -2.81 8.34
C GLY A 101 3.18 -3.26 8.98
N CYS A 102 2.67 -4.48 8.73
CA CYS A 102 1.41 -4.95 9.28
C CYS A 102 1.48 -5.11 10.81
N PRO A 103 0.70 -4.32 11.60
CA PRO A 103 0.82 -4.34 13.06
C PRO A 103 -0.09 -5.37 13.73
N VAL A 104 -0.89 -6.12 12.96
CA VAL A 104 -1.91 -7.05 13.46
C VAL A 104 -1.27 -8.16 14.29
N LYS A 105 -1.80 -8.39 15.51
CA LYS A 105 -1.25 -9.36 16.47
C LYS A 105 -1.04 -10.75 15.86
N LYS A 106 -1.99 -11.25 15.06
CA LYS A 106 -1.92 -12.55 14.40
C LYS A 106 -0.71 -12.69 13.46
N VAL A 107 -0.30 -11.61 12.81
CA VAL A 107 0.88 -11.56 11.92
C VAL A 107 2.15 -11.41 12.74
N VAL A 108 2.16 -10.46 13.67
CA VAL A 108 3.32 -10.12 14.52
C VAL A 108 3.75 -11.28 15.40
N CYS A 109 2.81 -12.04 15.99
CA CYS A 109 3.14 -13.21 16.84
C CYS A 109 3.79 -14.36 16.05
N LYS A 110 3.74 -14.34 14.73
CA LYS A 110 4.44 -15.29 13.86
C LYS A 110 5.81 -14.81 13.41
N GLY A 111 6.32 -13.71 13.99
CA GLY A 111 7.60 -13.11 13.57
C GLY A 111 7.55 -12.47 12.17
N ALA A 112 6.36 -12.08 11.69
CA ALA A 112 6.15 -11.54 10.34
C ALA A 112 5.59 -10.11 10.38
N GLY A 113 5.51 -9.46 9.21
CA GLY A 113 5.05 -8.07 9.12
C GLY A 113 5.85 -7.15 10.02
N ALA A 114 5.17 -6.29 10.81
CA ALA A 114 5.87 -5.39 11.74
C ALA A 114 6.57 -6.12 12.91
N GLY A 115 6.39 -7.43 13.08
CA GLY A 115 7.14 -8.23 14.05
C GLY A 115 8.64 -8.27 13.77
N VAL A 116 9.01 -8.20 12.49
CA VAL A 116 10.41 -8.22 12.03
C VAL A 116 11.17 -6.94 12.38
N LEU A 117 10.48 -5.83 12.70
CA LEU A 117 11.11 -4.57 13.12
C LEU A 117 11.97 -4.68 14.40
N LYS A 118 11.84 -5.76 15.15
CA LYS A 118 12.66 -6.06 16.32
C LYS A 118 14.01 -6.71 15.99
N ASP A 119 14.16 -7.21 14.77
CA ASP A 119 15.33 -7.93 14.30
C ASP A 119 15.66 -7.46 12.87
N VAL A 120 16.49 -6.43 12.78
CA VAL A 120 16.90 -5.85 11.50
C VAL A 120 17.73 -6.83 10.67
N ASP A 121 18.51 -7.70 11.32
CA ASP A 121 19.29 -8.74 10.63
C ASP A 121 18.37 -9.75 9.93
N LEU A 122 17.31 -10.19 10.61
CA LEU A 122 16.29 -11.03 9.98
C LEU A 122 15.59 -10.28 8.81
N MET A 123 15.27 -9.00 9.00
CA MET A 123 14.65 -8.18 7.94
C MET A 123 15.53 -8.14 6.68
N VAL A 124 16.82 -7.96 6.84
CA VAL A 124 17.81 -7.96 5.75
C VAL A 124 17.88 -9.34 5.07
N ARG A 125 17.96 -10.42 5.84
CA ARG A 125 18.01 -11.79 5.28
C ARG A 125 16.74 -12.13 4.49
N LEU A 126 15.55 -11.84 5.05
CA LEU A 126 14.27 -12.04 4.36
C LEU A 126 14.21 -11.25 3.06
N THR A 127 14.65 -9.99 3.07
CA THR A 127 14.64 -9.14 1.87
C THR A 127 15.60 -9.68 0.81
N LYS A 128 16.82 -10.05 1.22
CA LYS A 128 17.83 -10.61 0.34
C LYS A 128 17.37 -11.91 -0.31
N SER A 129 16.73 -12.81 0.46
CA SER A 129 16.21 -14.07 -0.06
C SER A 129 15.14 -13.85 -1.16
N VAL A 130 14.30 -12.81 -1.03
CA VAL A 130 13.32 -12.42 -2.05
C VAL A 130 14.01 -11.83 -3.27
N VAL A 131 14.93 -10.87 -3.08
CA VAL A 131 15.64 -10.19 -4.18
C VAL A 131 16.42 -11.19 -5.05
N GLU A 132 17.07 -12.18 -4.42
CA GLU A 132 17.85 -13.22 -5.11
C GLU A 132 16.98 -14.28 -5.80
N SER A 133 15.68 -14.32 -5.52
CA SER A 133 14.76 -15.38 -5.99
C SER A 133 13.85 -14.96 -7.14
N THR A 134 13.88 -13.70 -7.58
CA THR A 134 13.05 -13.19 -8.69
C THR A 134 13.83 -12.21 -9.57
N HIS A 135 13.42 -12.10 -10.83
CA HIS A 135 13.93 -11.07 -11.76
C HIS A 135 13.14 -9.77 -11.69
N LEU A 136 12.01 -9.76 -10.99
CA LEU A 136 11.18 -8.59 -10.83
C LEU A 136 11.83 -7.56 -9.89
N PRO A 137 11.57 -6.26 -10.07
CA PRO A 137 11.92 -5.26 -9.08
C PRO A 137 11.29 -5.60 -7.73
N VAL A 138 12.08 -5.56 -6.65
CA VAL A 138 11.59 -5.78 -5.28
C VAL A 138 11.50 -4.45 -4.57
N THR A 139 10.40 -4.20 -3.87
CA THR A 139 10.18 -3.04 -3.01
C THR A 139 9.83 -3.48 -1.59
N VAL A 140 9.92 -2.57 -0.64
CA VAL A 140 9.58 -2.84 0.76
C VAL A 140 8.63 -1.78 1.29
N LYS A 141 7.63 -2.21 2.07
CA LYS A 141 6.79 -1.32 2.85
C LYS A 141 6.97 -1.58 4.35
N THR A 142 7.36 -0.54 5.11
CA THR A 142 7.68 -0.66 6.53
C THR A 142 7.09 0.48 7.37
N ARG A 143 7.44 0.52 8.66
CA ARG A 143 7.14 1.56 9.66
C ARG A 143 8.43 2.14 10.23
N LEU A 144 8.31 3.16 11.09
CA LEU A 144 9.44 3.84 11.74
C LEU A 144 10.26 2.95 12.67
N GLY A 145 9.64 1.92 13.23
CA GLY A 145 10.21 1.01 14.20
C GLY A 145 9.12 0.28 14.97
N TRP A 146 9.51 -0.49 16.00
CA TRP A 146 8.58 -1.23 16.84
C TRP A 146 7.76 -0.32 17.76
N ASP A 147 8.41 0.56 18.50
CA ASP A 147 7.82 1.57 19.37
C ASP A 147 8.65 2.87 19.36
N HIS A 148 8.31 3.82 20.22
CA HIS A 148 9.01 5.11 20.26
C HIS A 148 10.48 5.00 20.68
N ASP A 149 10.82 4.03 21.52
CA ASP A 149 12.16 3.84 22.06
C ASP A 149 13.07 3.07 21.08
N SER A 150 12.47 2.47 20.05
CA SER A 150 13.14 1.64 19.06
C SER A 150 12.87 2.08 17.61
N ILE A 151 12.78 3.40 17.38
CA ILE A 151 12.73 3.96 16.03
C ILE A 151 14.11 3.79 15.39
N ASN A 152 14.17 2.96 14.33
CA ASN A 152 15.41 2.58 13.66
C ASN A 152 15.34 2.69 12.13
N ILE A 153 14.40 3.48 11.61
CA ILE A 153 14.12 3.55 10.16
C ILE A 153 15.32 4.02 9.34
N ASP A 154 16.21 4.83 9.90
CA ASP A 154 17.40 5.32 9.19
C ASP A 154 18.35 4.14 8.87
N GLU A 155 18.70 3.33 9.88
CA GLU A 155 19.48 2.10 9.73
C GLU A 155 18.78 1.10 8.80
N VAL A 156 17.47 0.89 9.01
CA VAL A 156 16.68 -0.03 8.20
C VAL A 156 16.72 0.36 6.72
N ALA A 157 16.59 1.65 6.39
CA ALA A 157 16.60 2.12 5.01
C ALA A 157 17.94 1.85 4.31
N GLU A 158 19.07 2.16 4.97
CA GLU A 158 20.40 1.90 4.43
C GLU A 158 20.63 0.41 4.19
N ARG A 159 20.37 -0.40 5.20
CA ARG A 159 20.60 -1.86 5.13
C ARG A 159 19.69 -2.57 4.12
N LEU A 160 18.42 -2.12 3.99
CA LEU A 160 17.52 -2.69 2.99
C LEU A 160 17.92 -2.30 1.57
N GLN A 161 18.37 -1.07 1.34
CA GLN A 161 18.88 -0.67 0.03
C GLN A 161 20.05 -1.55 -0.42
N GLU A 162 20.97 -1.89 0.49
CA GLU A 162 22.12 -2.77 0.23
C GLU A 162 21.71 -4.16 -0.25
N THR A 163 20.50 -4.63 0.08
CA THR A 163 19.98 -5.92 -0.43
C THR A 163 19.58 -5.86 -1.91
N GLY A 164 19.48 -4.66 -2.50
CA GLY A 164 19.15 -4.48 -3.90
C GLY A 164 17.67 -4.14 -4.17
N ILE A 165 16.86 -3.79 -3.14
CA ILE A 165 15.50 -3.29 -3.34
C ILE A 165 15.51 -2.02 -4.22
N LYS A 166 14.38 -1.76 -4.90
CA LYS A 166 14.25 -0.67 -5.87
C LYS A 166 13.43 0.52 -5.38
N ALA A 167 12.76 0.40 -4.25
CA ALA A 167 12.08 1.50 -3.56
C ALA A 167 11.70 1.11 -2.14
N LEU A 168 11.46 2.10 -1.27
CA LEU A 168 11.02 1.92 0.11
C LEU A 168 9.82 2.83 0.42
N ALA A 169 8.71 2.24 0.87
CA ALA A 169 7.56 2.97 1.37
C ALA A 169 7.54 2.95 2.91
N ILE A 170 7.48 4.12 3.54
CA ILE A 170 7.60 4.27 4.98
C ILE A 170 6.30 4.85 5.55
N HIS A 171 5.63 4.10 6.44
CA HIS A 171 4.52 4.64 7.22
C HIS A 171 5.07 5.40 8.44
N GLY A 172 4.75 6.69 8.56
CA GLY A 172 5.21 7.60 9.62
C GLY A 172 4.67 7.28 11.03
N ARG A 173 4.45 6.02 11.36
CA ARG A 173 4.07 5.51 12.68
C ARG A 173 4.90 4.29 13.05
N THR A 174 5.09 4.10 14.36
CA THR A 174 5.64 2.84 14.89
C THR A 174 4.58 1.72 14.87
N ARG A 175 5.01 0.48 15.07
CA ARG A 175 4.08 -0.65 15.23
C ARG A 175 3.17 -0.47 16.45
N ALA A 176 3.72 -0.01 17.57
CA ALA A 176 2.97 0.16 18.81
C ALA A 176 1.84 1.20 18.69
N GLN A 177 2.05 2.25 17.91
CA GLN A 177 1.02 3.24 17.62
C GLN A 177 -0.17 2.66 16.83
N MET A 178 0.05 1.62 16.03
CA MET A 178 -0.95 1.09 15.09
C MET A 178 -1.49 2.21 14.16
N TYR A 179 -2.64 2.82 14.53
CA TYR A 179 -3.28 3.94 13.82
C TYR A 179 -3.58 5.13 14.76
N LYS A 180 -3.12 5.08 16.01
CA LYS A 180 -3.34 6.14 17.00
C LYS A 180 -2.39 7.32 16.79
N GLY A 181 -2.79 8.51 17.25
CA GLY A 181 -2.01 9.74 17.10
C GLY A 181 -1.81 10.15 15.63
N HIS A 182 -0.78 10.94 15.38
CA HIS A 182 -0.43 11.43 14.05
C HIS A 182 0.78 10.68 13.50
N SER A 183 0.87 10.59 12.18
CA SER A 183 2.07 10.10 11.50
C SER A 183 3.18 11.15 11.60
N ASP A 184 4.37 10.74 12.00
CA ASP A 184 5.55 11.61 12.03
C ASP A 184 6.37 11.42 10.76
N TRP A 185 6.30 12.41 9.89
CA TRP A 185 7.04 12.40 8.63
C TRP A 185 8.45 12.95 8.74
N SER A 186 8.85 13.50 9.89
CA SER A 186 10.21 13.99 10.10
C SER A 186 11.27 12.90 9.94
N HIS A 187 10.96 11.69 10.38
CA HIS A 187 11.80 10.51 10.19
C HIS A 187 11.90 10.09 8.71
N ILE A 188 10.78 10.20 7.96
CA ILE A 188 10.78 9.90 6.52
C ILE A 188 11.64 10.91 5.78
N ALA A 189 11.50 12.21 6.13
CA ALA A 189 12.32 13.26 5.57
C ALA A 189 13.82 13.06 5.83
N ARG A 190 14.17 12.59 7.03
CA ARG A 190 15.55 12.29 7.41
C ARG A 190 16.14 11.17 6.55
N VAL A 191 15.39 10.09 6.35
CA VAL A 191 15.78 9.01 5.43
C VAL A 191 15.96 9.55 4.00
N LYS A 192 15.01 10.38 3.53
CA LYS A 192 15.09 10.94 2.18
C LYS A 192 16.26 11.91 1.99
N ALA A 193 16.62 12.65 3.04
CA ALA A 193 17.76 13.59 3.03
C ALA A 193 19.12 12.91 3.19
N ASN A 194 19.16 11.63 3.51
CA ASN A 194 20.40 10.89 3.66
C ASN A 194 21.08 10.68 2.29
N PRO A 195 22.30 11.20 2.09
CA PRO A 195 22.99 11.11 0.79
C PRO A 195 23.34 9.68 0.38
N ASN A 196 23.33 8.73 1.32
CA ASN A 196 23.59 7.32 1.03
C ASN A 196 22.36 6.61 0.46
N ILE A 197 21.16 7.23 0.52
CA ILE A 197 19.92 6.64 0.00
C ILE A 197 19.70 7.09 -1.45
N GLU A 198 19.85 6.16 -2.36
CA GLU A 198 19.70 6.37 -3.81
C GLU A 198 18.34 5.94 -4.35
N ILE A 199 17.65 5.02 -3.66
CA ILE A 199 16.35 4.50 -4.07
C ILE A 199 15.21 5.49 -3.76
N PRO A 200 14.10 5.46 -4.54
CA PRO A 200 12.92 6.24 -4.23
C PRO A 200 12.33 5.93 -2.85
N ILE A 201 11.99 7.01 -2.12
CA ILE A 201 11.33 6.95 -0.81
C ILE A 201 9.90 7.46 -0.95
N PHE A 202 8.92 6.61 -0.63
CA PHE A 202 7.50 6.95 -0.62
C PHE A 202 6.99 7.16 0.80
N GLY A 203 6.43 8.34 1.04
CA GLY A 203 5.83 8.65 2.35
C GLY A 203 4.39 8.13 2.46
N ASN A 204 4.05 7.58 3.62
CA ASN A 204 2.72 7.06 3.93
C ASN A 204 2.26 7.49 5.33
N GLY A 205 0.98 7.79 5.46
CA GLY A 205 0.31 8.11 6.71
C GLY A 205 -0.38 9.47 6.71
N ASP A 206 -1.66 9.47 7.08
CA ASP A 206 -2.52 10.63 7.29
C ASP A 206 -2.68 11.60 6.10
N ILE A 207 -2.46 11.14 4.88
CA ILE A 207 -2.76 11.89 3.67
C ILE A 207 -4.25 11.71 3.36
N ASP A 208 -5.03 12.75 3.58
CA ASP A 208 -6.49 12.74 3.50
C ASP A 208 -7.08 13.90 2.65
N SER A 209 -6.22 14.78 2.13
CA SER A 209 -6.62 15.91 1.28
C SER A 209 -5.56 16.24 0.23
N PRO A 210 -5.96 16.92 -0.87
CA PRO A 210 -5.03 17.39 -1.89
C PRO A 210 -3.95 18.33 -1.35
N GLN A 211 -4.34 19.31 -0.51
CA GLN A 211 -3.40 20.26 0.07
C GLN A 211 -2.32 19.56 0.88
N LYS A 212 -2.75 18.65 1.75
CA LYS A 212 -1.82 17.92 2.63
C LYS A 212 -0.86 17.03 1.84
N ALA A 213 -1.33 16.44 0.72
CA ALA A 213 -0.47 15.68 -0.17
C ALA A 213 0.65 16.55 -0.76
N ILE A 214 0.31 17.75 -1.23
CA ILE A 214 1.30 18.67 -1.79
C ILE A 214 2.20 19.24 -0.71
N GLU A 215 1.63 19.73 0.40
CA GLU A 215 2.40 20.23 1.54
C GLU A 215 3.42 19.21 2.03
N PHE A 216 3.01 17.94 2.21
CA PHE A 216 3.90 16.90 2.71
C PHE A 216 4.98 16.52 1.69
N LYS A 217 4.63 16.50 0.40
CA LYS A 217 5.62 16.31 -0.67
C LYS A 217 6.70 17.39 -0.66
N GLU A 218 6.30 18.66 -0.56
CA GLU A 218 7.21 19.80 -0.56
C GLU A 218 8.04 19.86 0.73
N LYS A 219 7.38 19.70 1.88
CA LYS A 219 8.02 19.80 3.19
C LYS A 219 9.02 18.69 3.47
N TYR A 220 8.69 17.47 3.07
CA TYR A 220 9.48 16.28 3.43
C TYR A 220 10.30 15.71 2.25
N GLY A 221 10.18 16.26 1.06
CA GLY A 221 11.03 15.96 -0.09
C GLY A 221 10.90 14.55 -0.68
N VAL A 222 9.93 13.75 -0.23
CA VAL A 222 9.74 12.36 -0.69
C VAL A 222 9.49 12.26 -2.20
N ASP A 223 9.81 11.13 -2.81
CA ASP A 223 9.67 10.94 -4.26
C ASP A 223 8.21 10.76 -4.71
N GLY A 224 7.36 10.26 -3.83
CA GLY A 224 5.93 10.11 -4.05
C GLY A 224 5.18 9.82 -2.75
N ILE A 225 3.87 9.70 -2.85
CA ILE A 225 2.99 9.54 -1.70
C ILE A 225 2.14 8.28 -1.86
N MET A 226 2.10 7.48 -0.78
CA MET A 226 1.24 6.31 -0.70
C MET A 226 0.01 6.62 0.16
N ILE A 227 -1.18 6.40 -0.40
CA ILE A 227 -2.48 6.71 0.19
C ILE A 227 -3.18 5.40 0.58
N GLY A 228 -3.64 5.32 1.82
CA GLY A 228 -4.38 4.16 2.33
C GLY A 228 -5.84 4.52 2.61
N ARG A 229 -6.18 4.64 3.89
CA ARG A 229 -7.55 4.82 4.41
C ARG A 229 -8.37 5.91 3.74
N ALA A 230 -7.74 6.99 3.31
CA ALA A 230 -8.42 8.10 2.64
C ALA A 230 -8.99 7.74 1.25
N ALA A 231 -8.52 6.65 0.64
CA ALA A 231 -9.06 6.14 -0.61
C ALA A 231 -10.29 5.25 -0.43
N ILE A 232 -10.55 4.72 0.78
CA ILE A 232 -11.66 3.80 1.05
C ILE A 232 -13.00 4.50 0.82
N GLY A 233 -13.77 4.04 -0.18
CA GLY A 233 -15.02 4.68 -0.60
C GLY A 233 -14.84 6.11 -1.12
N HIS A 234 -13.61 6.51 -1.41
CA HIS A 234 -13.27 7.82 -1.97
C HIS A 234 -12.10 7.72 -2.97
N PRO A 235 -12.21 6.89 -4.02
CA PRO A 235 -11.13 6.69 -5.00
C PRO A 235 -10.75 7.97 -5.74
N TRP A 236 -11.61 8.97 -5.79
CA TRP A 236 -11.37 10.29 -6.41
C TRP A 236 -10.22 11.07 -5.78
N ILE A 237 -9.73 10.66 -4.59
CA ILE A 237 -8.61 11.34 -3.92
C ILE A 237 -7.38 11.49 -4.82
N PHE A 238 -7.10 10.50 -5.68
CA PHE A 238 -5.96 10.52 -6.59
C PHE A 238 -6.10 11.61 -7.65
N ASN A 239 -7.24 11.69 -8.36
CA ASN A 239 -7.51 12.74 -9.34
C ASN A 239 -7.56 14.12 -8.70
N LYS A 240 -8.15 14.23 -7.50
CA LYS A 240 -8.23 15.49 -6.76
C LYS A 240 -6.83 16.03 -6.41
N ILE A 241 -5.91 15.17 -6.00
CA ILE A 241 -4.52 15.55 -5.73
C ILE A 241 -3.81 15.98 -7.01
N LYS A 242 -3.96 15.24 -8.11
CA LYS A 242 -3.34 15.57 -9.41
C LYS A 242 -3.83 16.91 -9.94
N HIS A 243 -5.13 17.11 -9.93
CA HIS A 243 -5.73 18.37 -10.37
C HIS A 243 -5.25 19.57 -9.53
N TYR A 244 -5.31 19.44 -8.19
CA TYR A 244 -4.84 20.49 -7.29
C TYR A 244 -3.36 20.82 -7.49
N ARG A 245 -2.52 19.82 -7.71
CA ARG A 245 -1.10 20.02 -8.03
C ARG A 245 -0.90 20.82 -9.31
N GLU A 246 -1.72 20.58 -10.34
CA GLU A 246 -1.56 21.17 -11.67
C GLU A 246 -2.13 22.58 -11.75
N THR A 247 -3.23 22.85 -11.05
CA THR A 247 -4.01 24.07 -11.18
C THR A 247 -4.02 24.96 -9.94
N GLY A 248 -3.71 24.41 -8.76
CA GLY A 248 -3.93 25.07 -7.47
C GLY A 248 -5.41 25.11 -7.04
N GLU A 249 -6.31 24.56 -7.84
CA GLU A 249 -7.75 24.58 -7.60
C GLU A 249 -8.28 23.22 -7.18
N PHE A 250 -9.39 23.22 -6.42
CA PHE A 250 -10.03 21.97 -6.02
C PHE A 250 -10.97 21.47 -7.11
N LEU A 251 -10.91 20.19 -7.40
CA LEU A 251 -12.01 19.53 -8.10
C LEU A 251 -13.26 19.57 -7.21
N PRO A 252 -14.45 19.77 -7.80
CA PRO A 252 -15.70 19.64 -7.07
C PRO A 252 -15.83 18.24 -6.46
N GLU A 253 -16.58 18.14 -5.36
CA GLU A 253 -16.91 16.84 -4.79
C GLU A 253 -17.74 16.04 -5.80
N PRO A 254 -17.54 14.71 -5.88
CA PRO A 254 -18.36 13.87 -6.73
C PRO A 254 -19.83 13.99 -6.34
N THR A 255 -20.69 14.11 -7.34
CA THR A 255 -22.14 14.17 -7.19
C THR A 255 -22.66 12.89 -6.54
N ILE A 256 -23.86 12.92 -5.98
CA ILE A 256 -24.52 11.72 -5.44
C ILE A 256 -24.62 10.62 -6.51
N GLN A 257 -24.93 11.01 -7.75
CA GLN A 257 -25.03 10.06 -8.86
C GLN A 257 -23.71 9.36 -9.16
N GLU A 258 -22.60 10.09 -9.23
CA GLU A 258 -21.26 9.53 -9.41
C GLU A 258 -20.86 8.59 -8.27
N ARG A 259 -21.20 8.95 -7.02
CA ARG A 259 -20.97 8.10 -5.84
C ARG A 259 -21.78 6.80 -5.89
N VAL A 260 -23.06 6.89 -6.29
CA VAL A 260 -23.93 5.71 -6.47
C VAL A 260 -23.41 4.81 -7.57
N GLU A 261 -22.98 5.39 -8.69
CA GLU A 261 -22.43 4.63 -9.82
C GLU A 261 -21.11 3.92 -9.42
N ALA A 262 -20.20 4.62 -8.76
CA ALA A 262 -18.97 4.01 -8.27
C ALA A 262 -19.23 2.88 -7.26
N ALA A 263 -20.13 3.10 -6.31
CA ALA A 263 -20.52 2.09 -5.32
C ALA A 263 -21.20 0.86 -5.97
N ARG A 264 -22.05 1.10 -6.97
CA ARG A 264 -22.70 0.03 -7.75
C ARG A 264 -21.68 -0.78 -8.55
N ASN A 265 -20.78 -0.12 -9.27
CA ASN A 265 -19.76 -0.78 -10.07
C ASN A 265 -18.82 -1.59 -9.17
N HIS A 266 -18.38 -1.02 -8.04
CA HIS A 266 -17.59 -1.73 -7.04
C HIS A 266 -18.28 -3.02 -6.58
N LEU A 267 -19.58 -2.93 -6.21
CA LEU A 267 -20.37 -4.09 -5.79
C LEU A 267 -20.45 -5.15 -6.88
N LEU A 268 -20.78 -4.76 -8.12
CA LEU A 268 -20.94 -5.71 -9.22
C LEU A 268 -19.64 -6.44 -9.52
N TRP A 269 -18.50 -5.74 -9.58
CA TRP A 269 -17.19 -6.36 -9.78
C TRP A 269 -16.77 -7.22 -8.59
N ALA A 270 -17.11 -6.82 -7.35
CA ALA A 270 -16.84 -7.64 -6.17
C ALA A 270 -17.67 -8.94 -6.17
N MET A 271 -18.94 -8.88 -6.61
CA MET A 271 -19.79 -10.07 -6.77
C MET A 271 -19.26 -11.00 -7.87
N GLU A 272 -18.82 -10.44 -8.98
CA GLU A 272 -18.22 -11.20 -10.09
C GLU A 272 -16.94 -11.93 -9.64
N TRP A 273 -16.04 -11.24 -8.94
CA TRP A 273 -14.77 -11.81 -8.52
C TRP A 273 -14.86 -12.73 -7.29
N LYS A 274 -15.66 -12.37 -6.26
CA LYS A 274 -15.76 -13.09 -4.97
C LYS A 274 -16.95 -14.03 -4.87
N GLY A 275 -17.90 -13.92 -5.81
CA GLY A 275 -19.24 -14.49 -5.69
C GLY A 275 -20.20 -13.57 -4.93
N GLU A 276 -21.48 -13.70 -5.18
CA GLU A 276 -22.54 -12.80 -4.72
C GLU A 276 -22.48 -12.52 -3.22
N ARG A 277 -22.54 -13.57 -2.39
CA ARG A 277 -22.59 -13.46 -0.93
C ARG A 277 -21.38 -12.72 -0.35
N THR A 278 -20.17 -13.11 -0.75
CA THR A 278 -18.93 -12.54 -0.24
C THR A 278 -18.76 -11.11 -0.75
N GLY A 279 -19.02 -10.89 -2.03
CA GLY A 279 -18.96 -9.55 -2.65
C GLY A 279 -19.86 -8.56 -1.93
N ILE A 280 -21.11 -8.90 -1.64
CA ILE A 280 -22.04 -8.04 -0.91
C ILE A 280 -21.53 -7.74 0.52
N LEU A 281 -21.06 -8.77 1.24
CA LEU A 281 -20.67 -8.60 2.64
C LEU A 281 -19.41 -7.71 2.77
N GLU A 282 -18.41 -7.94 1.94
CA GLU A 282 -17.14 -7.23 2.05
C GLU A 282 -17.20 -5.80 1.49
N THR A 283 -18.02 -5.54 0.46
CA THR A 283 -18.19 -4.18 -0.06
C THR A 283 -18.87 -3.23 0.93
N ARG A 284 -19.58 -3.74 1.95
CA ARG A 284 -20.27 -2.91 2.97
C ARG A 284 -19.35 -1.90 3.67
N MET A 285 -18.07 -2.26 3.92
CA MET A 285 -17.12 -1.35 4.57
C MET A 285 -16.86 -0.07 3.76
N HIS A 286 -17.06 -0.12 2.44
CA HIS A 286 -16.87 1.03 1.56
C HIS A 286 -18.08 1.96 1.52
N TYR A 287 -19.30 1.45 1.75
CA TYR A 287 -20.52 2.22 1.58
C TYR A 287 -20.63 3.42 2.52
N THR A 288 -20.23 3.27 3.78
CA THR A 288 -20.22 4.38 4.74
C THR A 288 -19.41 5.57 4.25
N ASN A 289 -18.32 5.31 3.52
CA ASN A 289 -17.46 6.36 2.99
C ASN A 289 -17.95 6.90 1.65
N TYR A 290 -18.50 6.07 0.75
CA TYR A 290 -19.12 6.55 -0.49
C TYR A 290 -20.23 7.56 -0.23
N PHE A 291 -21.03 7.34 0.81
CA PHE A 291 -22.20 8.16 1.14
C PHE A 291 -21.98 9.11 2.33
N LYS A 292 -20.75 9.22 2.83
CA LYS A 292 -20.42 10.16 3.89
C LYS A 292 -20.78 11.58 3.49
N GLY A 293 -21.57 12.28 4.34
CA GLY A 293 -22.02 13.64 4.09
C GLY A 293 -23.26 13.76 3.18
N CYS A 294 -23.84 12.66 2.71
CA CYS A 294 -25.15 12.70 2.04
C CYS A 294 -26.26 12.93 3.08
N LEU A 295 -27.15 13.90 2.82
CA LEU A 295 -28.22 14.30 3.75
C LEU A 295 -29.15 13.16 4.21
N LEU A 296 -29.31 12.11 3.39
CA LEU A 296 -30.13 10.94 3.71
C LEU A 296 -29.41 9.87 4.55
N TYR A 297 -28.08 10.00 4.74
CA TYR A 297 -27.29 9.01 5.49
C TYR A 297 -27.09 9.37 6.96
N THR A 298 -27.56 10.54 7.39
CA THR A 298 -27.44 11.03 8.77
C THR A 298 -28.60 10.63 9.67
N SER A 299 -29.52 9.77 9.19
CA SER A 299 -30.56 9.22 10.06
C SER A 299 -29.94 8.25 11.03
N PRO A 300 -30.07 8.45 12.34
CA PRO A 300 -29.61 7.45 13.30
C PRO A 300 -30.32 6.12 13.01
N SER A 301 -29.56 5.05 12.98
CA SER A 301 -30.12 3.70 12.96
C SER A 301 -31.05 3.54 14.16
N PRO A 302 -32.26 3.00 14.02
CA PRO A 302 -33.16 2.76 15.13
C PRO A 302 -32.55 1.83 16.18
#